data_a08bef48ddb3d95775a41152b3683a1e
#
_entry.id   a08bef48ddb3d95775a41152b3683a1e
#
_cell.length_a   1.000
_cell.length_b   1.000
_cell.length_c   1.000
_cell.angle_alpha   90.00
_cell.angle_beta   90.00
_cell.angle_gamma   90.00
#
_symmetry.space_group_name_H-M   'P 1'
#
loop_
_entity.id
_entity.type
_entity.pdbx_description
1 polymer ?
#
loop_
_entity_poly.entity_id
_entity_poly.type
_entity_poly.pdbx_seq_one_letter_code
_entity_poly.pdbx_strand_id
1 'polypeptide(L)'
;PRSAVNRKEEYAKTLVKKGASIGANATIVCGVTLGEFCFIGAGSVVTKDVDAYALVVGNPAMQKGWYSEKGHRLKFDEKGQAHCPSGDVYEFKEGKVVKL
;
A
#
# COMPACT_ATOMS: atom_id res chain seq x y z
N PRO A 1 -11.53 -28.99 -11.60
CA PRO A 1 -11.36 -28.14 -12.78
C PRO A 1 -12.32 -26.96 -12.77
N ARG A 2 -11.80 -25.83 -12.86
CA ARG A 2 -12.60 -24.60 -12.82
C ARG A 2 -13.55 -24.44 -13.97
N SER A 3 -13.34 -25.15 -15.05
CA SER A 3 -14.21 -25.07 -16.21
C SER A 3 -15.58 -25.70 -16.01
N ALA A 4 -15.72 -26.54 -14.99
CA ALA A 4 -16.99 -27.23 -14.72
C ALA A 4 -17.95 -26.41 -13.89
N VAL A 5 -17.51 -25.32 -13.29
CA VAL A 5 -18.31 -24.50 -12.37
C VAL A 5 -18.10 -23.03 -12.69
N ASN A 6 -19.20 -22.28 -12.78
CA ASN A 6 -19.10 -20.85 -12.93
C ASN A 6 -18.82 -20.22 -11.56
N ARG A 7 -17.60 -19.72 -11.40
CA ARG A 7 -17.14 -19.14 -10.15
C ARG A 7 -17.08 -17.61 -10.19
N LYS A 8 -17.76 -17.01 -11.13
CA LYS A 8 -17.72 -15.57 -11.30
C LYS A 8 -18.09 -14.82 -10.02
N GLU A 9 -19.03 -15.36 -9.26
CA GLU A 9 -19.48 -14.75 -8.01
C GLU A 9 -18.49 -14.94 -6.85
N GLU A 10 -17.55 -15.86 -7.01
CA GLU A 10 -16.55 -16.12 -5.98
C GLU A 10 -15.32 -15.23 -6.12
N TYR A 11 -15.21 -14.50 -7.22
CA TYR A 11 -14.05 -13.64 -7.43
C TYR A 11 -14.20 -12.37 -6.61
N ALA A 12 -13.23 -12.15 -5.73
CA ALA A 12 -13.14 -10.88 -5.01
C ALA A 12 -12.48 -9.83 -5.90
N LYS A 13 -12.95 -8.61 -5.81
CA LYS A 13 -12.39 -7.50 -6.58
C LYS A 13 -11.14 -6.95 -5.89
N THR A 14 -10.12 -6.66 -6.68
CA THR A 14 -8.94 -5.95 -6.21
C THR A 14 -9.21 -4.46 -6.40
N LEU A 15 -9.02 -3.70 -5.33
CA LEU A 15 -9.23 -2.26 -5.37
C LEU A 15 -7.89 -1.55 -5.26
N VAL A 16 -7.60 -0.70 -6.25
CA VAL A 16 -6.37 0.10 -6.25
C VAL A 16 -6.80 1.55 -6.10
N LYS A 17 -6.46 2.15 -4.98
CA LYS A 17 -6.86 3.51 -4.69
C LYS A 17 -5.92 4.54 -5.32
N LYS A 18 -6.35 5.80 -5.28
CA LYS A 18 -5.66 6.92 -5.91
C LYS A 18 -4.18 6.96 -5.51
N GLY A 19 -3.33 7.16 -6.49
CA GLY A 19 -1.91 7.41 -6.25
C GLY A 19 -1.07 6.22 -5.85
N ALA A 20 -1.65 5.01 -5.78
CA ALA A 20 -0.86 3.82 -5.49
C ALA A 20 0.17 3.57 -6.60
N SER A 21 1.40 3.24 -6.20
CA SER A 21 2.50 2.93 -7.12
C SER A 21 2.83 1.45 -7.02
N ILE A 22 2.82 0.76 -8.15
CA ILE A 22 3.07 -0.67 -8.20
C ILE A 22 4.32 -0.92 -9.02
N GLY A 23 5.35 -1.49 -8.37
CA GLY A 23 6.62 -1.78 -9.03
C GLY A 23 6.49 -2.88 -10.08
N ALA A 24 7.49 -2.92 -10.97
CA ALA A 24 7.51 -3.90 -12.05
C ALA A 24 7.48 -5.33 -11.51
N ASN A 25 6.76 -6.20 -12.21
CA ASN A 25 6.66 -7.62 -11.88
C ASN A 25 6.09 -7.91 -10.49
N ALA A 26 5.37 -6.95 -9.90
CA ALA A 26 4.65 -7.21 -8.66
C ALA A 26 3.42 -8.05 -8.94
N THR A 27 3.09 -8.93 -8.01
CA THR A 27 1.89 -9.77 -8.08
C THR A 27 0.95 -9.38 -6.96
N ILE A 28 -0.29 -9.07 -7.31
CA ILE A 28 -1.31 -8.66 -6.34
C ILE A 28 -2.39 -9.73 -6.33
N VAL A 29 -2.58 -10.41 -5.21
CA VAL A 29 -3.63 -11.43 -5.15
C VAL A 29 -5.01 -10.76 -5.18
N CYS A 30 -5.98 -11.49 -5.70
CA CYS A 30 -7.35 -10.98 -5.81
C CYS A 30 -7.94 -10.66 -4.44
N GLY A 31 -8.73 -9.60 -4.38
CA GLY A 31 -9.49 -9.27 -3.19
C GLY A 31 -8.80 -8.34 -2.21
N VAL A 32 -7.53 -7.96 -2.47
CA VAL A 32 -6.86 -7.01 -1.58
C VAL A 32 -7.16 -5.58 -2.01
N THR A 33 -7.06 -4.66 -1.05
CA THR A 33 -7.17 -3.23 -1.29
C THR A 33 -5.80 -2.60 -1.13
N LEU A 34 -5.36 -1.87 -2.15
CA LEU A 34 -4.14 -1.08 -2.10
C LEU A 34 -4.53 0.35 -1.73
N GLY A 35 -4.09 0.81 -0.56
CA GLY A 35 -4.46 2.11 -0.03
C GLY A 35 -3.90 3.27 -0.84
N GLU A 36 -4.45 4.47 -0.62
CA GLU A 36 -4.01 5.66 -1.34
C GLU A 36 -2.53 5.91 -1.13
N PHE A 37 -1.83 6.20 -2.22
CA PHE A 37 -0.41 6.54 -2.22
C PHE A 37 0.51 5.49 -1.58
N CYS A 38 0.08 4.23 -1.56
CA CYS A 38 0.96 3.15 -1.13
C CYS A 38 2.01 2.86 -2.20
N PHE A 39 3.08 2.20 -1.80
CA PHE A 39 4.17 1.80 -2.70
C PHE A 39 4.38 0.30 -2.61
N ILE A 40 4.27 -0.36 -3.74
CA ILE A 40 4.53 -1.80 -3.84
C ILE A 40 5.88 -1.96 -4.54
N GLY A 41 6.86 -2.53 -3.85
CA GLY A 41 8.19 -2.71 -4.43
C GLY A 41 8.18 -3.69 -5.59
N ALA A 42 9.15 -3.52 -6.50
CA ALA A 42 9.26 -4.40 -7.67
C ALA A 42 9.41 -5.87 -7.23
N GLY A 43 8.76 -6.77 -7.97
CA GLY A 43 8.83 -8.20 -7.72
C GLY A 43 8.14 -8.67 -6.46
N SER A 44 7.41 -7.80 -5.77
CA SER A 44 6.72 -8.16 -4.53
C SER A 44 5.46 -8.99 -4.80
N VAL A 45 5.07 -9.80 -3.82
CA VAL A 45 3.82 -10.57 -3.87
C VAL A 45 2.94 -10.10 -2.73
N VAL A 46 1.91 -9.34 -3.08
CA VAL A 46 1.01 -8.73 -2.09
C VAL A 46 -0.15 -9.66 -1.80
N THR A 47 -0.23 -10.12 -0.57
CA THR A 47 -1.25 -11.11 -0.14
C THR A 47 -2.26 -10.53 0.84
N LYS A 48 -2.08 -9.30 1.29
CA LYS A 48 -2.94 -8.63 2.26
C LYS A 48 -3.18 -7.19 1.83
N ASP A 49 -4.20 -6.57 2.40
CA ASP A 49 -4.45 -5.15 2.18
C ASP A 49 -3.22 -4.33 2.56
N VAL A 50 -3.02 -3.24 1.84
CA VAL A 50 -1.90 -2.32 2.07
C VAL A 50 -2.46 -0.99 2.50
N ASP A 51 -2.00 -0.47 3.63
CA ASP A 51 -2.45 0.82 4.16
C ASP A 51 -2.00 1.97 3.28
N ALA A 52 -2.75 3.07 3.34
CA ALA A 52 -2.35 4.31 2.67
C ALA A 52 -0.95 4.72 3.12
N TYR A 53 -0.14 5.18 2.19
CA TYR A 53 1.24 5.65 2.41
C TYR A 53 2.21 4.56 2.87
N ALA A 54 1.81 3.30 2.90
CA ALA A 54 2.71 2.22 3.31
C ALA A 54 3.60 1.77 2.15
N LEU A 55 4.84 1.42 2.48
CA LEU A 55 5.75 0.75 1.55
C LEU A 55 5.77 -0.73 1.92
N VAL A 56 5.45 -1.59 0.97
CA VAL A 56 5.56 -3.04 1.15
C VAL A 56 6.47 -3.64 0.10
N VAL A 57 7.29 -4.61 0.50
CA VAL A 57 8.30 -5.23 -0.37
C VAL A 57 8.43 -6.70 0.01
N GLY A 58 8.69 -7.52 -0.97
CA GLY A 58 9.06 -8.92 -0.75
C GLY A 58 7.97 -9.91 -1.10
N ASN A 59 8.26 -11.19 -0.84
CA ASN A 59 7.34 -12.30 -1.09
C ASN A 59 7.31 -13.22 0.14
N PRO A 60 6.22 -13.20 0.94
CA PRO A 60 5.11 -12.27 0.85
C PRO A 60 5.53 -10.84 1.19
N ALA A 61 4.85 -9.87 0.62
CA ALA A 61 5.19 -8.47 0.85
C ALA A 61 4.97 -8.10 2.32
N MET A 62 5.96 -7.43 2.88
CA MET A 62 5.93 -6.97 4.28
C MET A 62 6.12 -5.46 4.30
N GLN A 63 5.45 -4.79 5.23
CA GLN A 63 5.58 -3.35 5.34
C GLN A 63 6.97 -2.98 5.87
N LYS A 64 7.63 -2.06 5.16
CA LYS A 64 8.98 -1.61 5.49
C LYS A 64 9.03 -0.16 5.94
N GLY A 65 7.94 0.57 5.82
CA GLY A 65 7.91 1.96 6.24
C GLY A 65 6.75 2.71 5.63
N TRP A 66 6.85 4.03 5.70
CA TRP A 66 5.84 4.95 5.20
C TRP A 66 6.49 5.96 4.27
N TYR A 67 5.77 6.33 3.22
CA TYR A 67 6.27 7.28 2.22
C TYR A 67 5.23 8.37 1.97
N SER A 68 5.70 9.58 1.67
CA SER A 68 4.82 10.68 1.31
C SER A 68 4.29 10.51 -0.12
N GLU A 69 3.31 11.35 -0.50
CA GLU A 69 2.81 11.37 -1.88
C GLU A 69 3.91 11.66 -2.89
N LYS A 70 4.97 12.34 -2.47
CA LYS A 70 6.11 12.69 -3.33
C LYS A 70 7.21 11.65 -3.31
N GLY A 71 7.02 10.53 -2.62
CA GLY A 71 7.99 9.46 -2.59
C GLY A 71 9.11 9.63 -1.58
N HIS A 72 8.97 10.52 -0.62
CA HIS A 72 9.95 10.71 0.45
C HIS A 72 9.62 9.83 1.64
N ARG A 73 10.63 9.18 2.21
CA ARG A 73 10.42 8.36 3.39
C ARG A 73 10.01 9.24 4.56
N LEU A 74 8.96 8.83 5.25
CA LEU A 74 8.45 9.56 6.40
C LEU A 74 9.07 9.01 7.67
N LYS A 75 9.59 9.91 8.51
CA LYS A 75 10.10 9.58 9.84
C LYS A 75 9.27 10.37 10.84
N PHE A 76 8.56 9.66 11.68
CA PHE A 76 7.65 10.29 12.63
C PHE A 76 8.37 10.62 13.92
N ASP A 77 8.11 11.82 14.44
CA ASP A 77 8.68 12.28 15.70
C ASP A 77 7.88 11.74 16.88
N GLU A 78 8.21 12.22 18.09
CA GLU A 78 7.55 11.77 19.31
C GLU A 78 6.07 12.11 19.35
N LYS A 79 5.67 13.13 18.61
CA LYS A 79 4.27 13.55 18.53
C LYS A 79 3.50 12.85 17.40
N GLY A 80 4.17 11.95 16.69
CA GLY A 80 3.56 11.25 15.58
C GLY A 80 3.47 12.06 14.31
N GLN A 81 4.32 13.08 14.13
CA GLN A 81 4.32 13.91 12.93
C GLN A 81 5.60 13.71 12.13
N ALA A 82 5.46 13.77 10.82
CA ALA A 82 6.58 13.72 9.89
C ALA A 82 6.48 14.89 8.92
N HIS A 83 7.59 15.57 8.69
CA HIS A 83 7.67 16.69 7.78
C HIS A 83 8.36 16.24 6.49
N CYS A 84 7.65 16.33 5.39
CA CYS A 84 8.19 16.00 4.08
C CYS A 84 9.00 17.19 3.55
N PRO A 85 10.13 16.96 2.85
CA PRO A 85 10.89 18.05 2.25
C PRO A 85 10.05 18.94 1.31
N SER A 86 8.96 18.44 0.78
CA SER A 86 8.04 19.22 -0.06
C SER A 86 7.20 20.21 0.72
N GLY A 87 7.28 20.19 2.08
CA GLY A 87 6.51 21.09 2.94
C GLY A 87 5.26 20.48 3.53
N ASP A 88 4.85 19.31 3.07
CA ASP A 88 3.68 18.63 3.61
C ASP A 88 3.98 18.00 4.96
N VAL A 89 2.95 17.91 5.80
CA VAL A 89 3.05 17.30 7.12
C VAL A 89 2.12 16.09 7.16
N TYR A 90 2.62 15.01 7.73
CA TYR A 90 1.87 13.77 7.89
C TYR A 90 1.77 13.41 9.35
N GLU A 91 0.68 12.76 9.73
CA GLU A 91 0.47 12.32 11.11
C GLU A 91 0.25 10.82 11.15
N PHE A 92 0.96 10.14 12.07
CA PHE A 92 0.73 8.74 12.38
C PHE A 92 -0.18 8.66 13.59
N LYS A 93 -1.36 8.10 13.40
CA LYS A 93 -2.36 8.01 14.46
C LYS A 93 -3.13 6.72 14.33
N GLU A 94 -3.21 5.97 15.43
CA GLU A 94 -3.96 4.72 15.48
C GLU A 94 -3.55 3.72 14.39
N GLY A 95 -2.26 3.62 14.15
CA GLY A 95 -1.71 2.69 13.16
C GLY A 95 -1.84 3.12 11.72
N LYS A 96 -2.32 4.33 11.47
CA LYS A 96 -2.54 4.84 10.12
C LYS A 96 -1.86 6.18 9.93
N VAL A 97 -1.51 6.47 8.67
CA VAL A 97 -0.88 7.74 8.28
C VAL A 97 -1.90 8.57 7.52
N VAL A 98 -2.00 9.84 7.90
CA VAL A 98 -2.83 10.81 7.21
C VAL A 98 -2.02 12.04 6.87
N LYS A 99 -2.34 12.68 5.76
CA LYS A 99 -1.73 13.94 5.36
C LYS A 99 -2.53 15.08 5.97
N LEU A 100 -1.86 15.97 6.66
CA LEU A 100 -2.50 17.14 7.28
C LEU A 100 -2.68 18.28 6.30
#